data_665e3ad8dd86ad496d284c83d2caab6b
#
_entry.id   665e3ad8dd86ad496d284c83d2caab6b
#
_cell.length_a   1.000
_cell.length_b   1.000
_cell.length_c   1.000
_cell.angle_alpha   90.00
_cell.angle_beta   90.00
_cell.angle_gamma   90.00
#
_symmetry.space_group_name_H-M   'P 1'
#
loop_
_entity.id
_entity.type
_entity.pdbx_description
1 polymer ?
#
loop_
_entity_poly.entity_id
_entity_poly.type
_entity_poly.pdbx_seq_one_letter_code
_entity_poly.pdbx_strand_id
1 'polypeptide(L)'
;MKKFISNRFVLFFLGVIFVTLLWIVLSLSFDRNGAIFPSPLLTFQKFFELLGDSYTYACLAHTLARMGIGFGISFIFAFVLGILAGNHPSMYHFLKPLIVVLRSIPTVALVFLFVVLITPRDAPILIVTIICFPILFEGFVGGISNVDKQYIEAAQIDGASYFSRIAFVKLPLAMPYIVVAMVSSFALSFKIEIMAEAMTGYTRNGLGNVIAFAKGDAEDATPMVTVFAYALFAVLLMLIVSLIQELVTAWLKKKGLAIVNNN
;
A
#
# COMPACT_ATOMS: atom_id res chain seq x y z
N MET A 1 31.76 6.09 -25.74
CA MET A 1 31.49 5.56 -24.40
C MET A 1 30.60 6.50 -23.54
N LYS A 2 30.84 7.82 -23.43
CA LYS A 2 30.01 8.72 -22.61
C LYS A 2 28.48 8.76 -22.96
N LYS A 3 28.09 8.63 -24.25
CA LYS A 3 26.68 8.60 -24.69
C LYS A 3 25.95 7.31 -24.32
N PHE A 4 26.64 6.17 -24.14
CA PHE A 4 26.03 4.89 -23.80
C PHE A 4 25.66 4.83 -22.31
N ILE A 5 26.48 5.41 -21.43
CA ILE A 5 26.29 5.46 -19.98
C ILE A 5 25.21 6.50 -19.58
N SER A 6 24.85 7.44 -20.48
CA SER A 6 23.80 8.45 -20.24
C SER A 6 22.39 7.97 -20.57
N ASN A 7 22.22 6.77 -21.11
CA ASN A 7 20.92 6.22 -21.47
C ASN A 7 20.27 5.61 -20.20
N ARG A 8 19.12 6.15 -19.77
CA ARG A 8 18.38 5.70 -18.58
C ARG A 8 18.07 4.19 -18.60
N PHE A 9 17.80 3.63 -19.78
CA PHE A 9 17.58 2.20 -19.94
C PHE A 9 18.83 1.38 -19.66
N VAL A 10 19.99 1.81 -20.15
CA VAL A 10 21.28 1.11 -19.90
C VAL A 10 21.61 1.13 -18.41
N LEU A 11 21.43 2.28 -17.74
CA LEU A 11 21.66 2.39 -16.31
C LEU A 11 20.70 1.50 -15.51
N PHE A 12 19.44 1.42 -15.91
CA PHE A 12 18.47 0.53 -15.29
C PHE A 12 18.89 -0.94 -15.40
N PHE A 13 19.24 -1.41 -16.59
CA PHE A 13 19.70 -2.79 -16.78
C PHE A 13 21.00 -3.09 -16.05
N LEU A 14 21.94 -2.15 -16.00
CA LEU A 14 23.16 -2.28 -15.21
C LEU A 14 22.83 -2.40 -13.70
N GLY A 15 21.86 -1.64 -13.21
CA GLY A 15 21.37 -1.76 -11.84
C GLY A 15 20.77 -3.14 -11.55
N VAL A 16 19.95 -3.66 -12.45
CA VAL A 16 19.37 -5.01 -12.32
C VAL A 16 20.46 -6.07 -12.31
N ILE A 17 21.42 -5.99 -13.23
CA ILE A 17 22.57 -6.91 -13.29
C ILE A 17 23.36 -6.84 -11.98
N PHE A 18 23.64 -5.63 -11.49
CA PHE A 18 24.39 -5.45 -10.24
C PHE A 18 23.68 -6.10 -9.04
N VAL A 19 22.37 -5.88 -8.91
CA VAL A 19 21.55 -6.49 -7.82
C VAL A 19 21.55 -8.01 -7.95
N THR A 20 21.40 -8.54 -9.16
CA THR A 20 21.42 -10.00 -9.40
C THR A 20 22.79 -10.62 -9.08
N LEU A 21 23.88 -9.96 -9.49
CA LEU A 21 25.24 -10.40 -9.15
C LEU A 21 25.49 -10.37 -7.65
N LEU A 22 25.05 -9.30 -6.98
CA LEU A 22 25.13 -9.22 -5.52
C LEU A 22 24.37 -10.36 -4.86
N TRP A 23 23.16 -10.67 -5.33
CA TRP A 23 22.38 -11.81 -4.84
C TRP A 23 23.12 -13.14 -5.03
N ILE A 24 23.70 -13.39 -6.20
CA ILE A 24 24.50 -14.61 -6.48
C ILE A 24 25.69 -14.70 -5.51
N VAL A 25 26.44 -13.60 -5.34
CA VAL A 25 27.61 -13.57 -4.44
C VAL A 25 27.20 -13.86 -3.00
N LEU A 26 26.10 -13.26 -2.52
CA LEU A 26 25.58 -13.52 -1.19
C LEU A 26 25.15 -14.98 -1.02
N SER A 27 24.42 -15.54 -1.99
CA SER A 27 24.01 -16.94 -1.98
C SER A 27 25.18 -17.89 -1.90
N LEU A 28 26.23 -17.66 -2.69
CA LEU A 28 27.45 -18.49 -2.67
C LEU A 28 28.28 -18.34 -1.38
N SER A 29 28.20 -17.15 -0.73
CA SER A 29 28.96 -16.85 0.48
C SER A 29 28.34 -17.41 1.73
N PHE A 30 27.00 -17.38 1.83
CA PHE A 30 26.30 -17.77 3.05
C PHE A 30 25.90 -19.25 3.08
N ASP A 31 25.54 -19.84 1.95
CA ASP A 31 25.16 -21.24 1.93
C ASP A 31 25.16 -21.83 0.51
N ARG A 32 25.97 -22.86 0.28
CA ARG A 32 26.01 -23.57 -1.00
C ARG A 32 24.77 -24.43 -1.25
N ASN A 33 24.02 -24.80 -0.21
CA ASN A 33 22.85 -25.68 -0.29
C ASN A 33 21.52 -24.90 -0.36
N GLY A 34 21.53 -23.56 -0.24
CA GLY A 34 20.32 -22.72 -0.31
C GLY A 34 19.42 -22.76 0.92
N ALA A 35 19.90 -23.36 2.03
CA ALA A 35 19.09 -23.50 3.24
C ALA A 35 18.89 -22.17 3.99
N ILE A 36 19.90 -21.27 3.95
CA ILE A 36 19.86 -19.98 4.65
C ILE A 36 19.59 -18.85 3.67
N PHE A 37 20.31 -18.82 2.53
CA PHE A 37 20.18 -17.77 1.53
C PHE A 37 20.10 -18.38 0.12
N PRO A 38 18.89 -18.57 -0.44
CA PRO A 38 18.68 -19.32 -1.67
C PRO A 38 19.28 -18.61 -2.88
N SER A 39 19.71 -19.39 -3.85
CA SER A 39 20.19 -18.87 -5.12
C SER A 39 19.03 -18.26 -5.94
N PRO A 40 19.30 -17.28 -6.80
CA PRO A 40 18.30 -16.75 -7.72
C PRO A 40 17.63 -17.85 -8.55
N LEU A 41 18.42 -18.83 -9.05
CA LEU A 41 17.90 -19.90 -9.90
C LEU A 41 16.83 -20.74 -9.17
N LEU A 42 17.11 -21.21 -7.96
CA LEU A 42 16.15 -22.00 -7.16
C LEU A 42 14.91 -21.17 -6.81
N THR A 43 15.11 -19.90 -6.46
CA THR A 43 14.00 -18.99 -6.16
C THR A 43 13.10 -18.77 -7.37
N PHE A 44 13.64 -18.55 -8.56
CA PHE A 44 12.85 -18.40 -9.77
C PHE A 44 12.15 -19.70 -10.18
N GLN A 45 12.80 -20.86 -10.05
CA GLN A 45 12.13 -22.16 -10.28
C GLN A 45 10.91 -22.31 -9.39
N LYS A 46 11.07 -22.10 -8.09
CA LYS A 46 9.96 -22.17 -7.13
C LYS A 46 8.89 -21.11 -7.41
N PHE A 47 9.29 -19.90 -7.79
CA PHE A 47 8.35 -18.85 -8.18
C PHE A 47 7.47 -19.26 -9.36
N PHE A 48 8.02 -19.90 -10.39
CA PHE A 48 7.21 -20.39 -11.52
C PHE A 48 6.30 -21.55 -11.13
N GLU A 49 6.69 -22.42 -10.18
CA GLU A 49 5.79 -23.41 -9.59
C GLU A 49 4.60 -22.75 -8.90
N LEU A 50 4.85 -21.70 -8.08
CA LEU A 50 3.80 -20.96 -7.39
C LEU A 50 2.81 -20.28 -8.34
N LEU A 51 3.24 -19.85 -9.52
CA LEU A 51 2.34 -19.31 -10.54
C LEU A 51 1.38 -20.35 -11.12
N GLY A 52 1.72 -21.64 -11.05
CA GLY A 52 0.83 -22.76 -11.45
C GLY A 52 -0.03 -23.29 -10.32
N ASP A 53 0.20 -22.84 -9.07
CA ASP A 53 -0.47 -23.38 -7.90
C ASP A 53 -1.74 -22.61 -7.54
N SER A 54 -2.89 -23.31 -7.55
CA SER A 54 -4.19 -22.76 -7.17
C SER A 54 -4.24 -22.27 -5.71
N TYR A 55 -3.46 -22.88 -4.82
CA TYR A 55 -3.38 -22.49 -3.42
C TYR A 55 -2.78 -21.08 -3.25
N THR A 56 -1.76 -20.74 -4.04
CA THR A 56 -1.18 -19.39 -4.07
C THR A 56 -2.21 -18.32 -4.40
N TYR A 57 -3.08 -18.58 -5.40
CA TYR A 57 -4.14 -17.64 -5.76
C TYR A 57 -5.24 -17.56 -4.70
N ALA A 58 -5.56 -18.67 -4.03
CA ALA A 58 -6.48 -18.65 -2.89
C ALA A 58 -5.93 -17.80 -1.74
N CYS A 59 -4.64 -17.94 -1.42
CA CYS A 59 -3.96 -17.10 -0.43
C CYS A 59 -3.98 -15.61 -0.82
N LEU A 60 -3.69 -15.29 -2.08
CA LEU A 60 -3.80 -13.93 -2.60
C LEU A 60 -5.21 -13.36 -2.43
N ALA A 61 -6.24 -14.13 -2.78
CA ALA A 61 -7.63 -13.70 -2.64
C ALA A 61 -8.00 -13.40 -1.18
N HIS A 62 -7.53 -14.21 -0.22
CA HIS A 62 -7.73 -13.95 1.21
C HIS A 62 -7.03 -12.68 1.68
N THR A 63 -5.77 -12.46 1.28
CA THR A 63 -5.04 -11.22 1.57
C THR A 63 -5.76 -9.99 1.00
N LEU A 64 -6.17 -10.05 -0.27
CA LEU A 64 -6.90 -8.95 -0.92
C LEU A 64 -8.26 -8.69 -0.27
N ALA A 65 -8.97 -9.72 0.15
CA ALA A 65 -10.26 -9.56 0.84
C ALA A 65 -10.10 -8.85 2.20
N ARG A 66 -9.15 -9.28 3.04
CA ARG A 66 -8.87 -8.62 4.34
C ARG A 66 -8.41 -7.19 4.15
N MET A 67 -7.43 -6.99 3.26
CA MET A 67 -6.96 -5.66 2.87
C MET A 67 -8.11 -4.76 2.41
N GLY A 68 -8.98 -5.28 1.53
CA GLY A 68 -10.14 -4.55 1.00
C GLY A 68 -11.13 -4.15 2.09
N ILE A 69 -11.39 -5.02 3.07
CA ILE A 69 -12.24 -4.71 4.23
C ILE A 69 -11.59 -3.60 5.06
N GLY A 70 -10.32 -3.74 5.45
CA GLY A 70 -9.61 -2.75 6.26
C GLY A 70 -9.50 -1.39 5.57
N PHE A 71 -9.16 -1.39 4.28
CA PHE A 71 -9.13 -0.18 3.46
C PHE A 71 -10.52 0.47 3.32
N GLY A 72 -11.57 -0.34 3.10
CA GLY A 72 -12.95 0.15 2.99
C GLY A 72 -13.45 0.83 4.27
N ILE A 73 -13.18 0.22 5.44
CA ILE A 73 -13.50 0.82 6.74
C ILE A 73 -12.75 2.14 6.90
N SER A 74 -11.45 2.14 6.62
CA SER A 74 -10.61 3.34 6.66
C SER A 74 -11.15 4.46 5.76
N PHE A 75 -11.53 4.09 4.53
CA PHE A 75 -12.10 5.03 3.56
C PHE A 75 -13.41 5.66 4.05
N ILE A 76 -14.33 4.88 4.61
CA ILE A 76 -15.61 5.38 5.13
C ILE A 76 -15.37 6.41 6.24
N PHE A 77 -14.51 6.09 7.22
CA PHE A 77 -14.18 7.03 8.29
C PHE A 77 -13.47 8.28 7.76
N ALA A 78 -12.53 8.12 6.84
CA ALA A 78 -11.81 9.23 6.23
C ALA A 78 -12.72 10.11 5.37
N PHE A 79 -13.67 9.51 4.65
CA PHE A 79 -14.67 10.23 3.86
C PHE A 79 -15.53 11.13 4.76
N VAL A 80 -16.12 10.57 5.81
CA VAL A 80 -17.00 11.33 6.70
C VAL A 80 -16.23 12.40 7.48
N LEU A 81 -15.17 12.00 8.19
CA LEU A 81 -14.41 12.90 9.04
C LEU A 81 -13.55 13.89 8.24
N GLY A 82 -13.02 13.47 7.10
CA GLY A 82 -12.20 14.32 6.21
C GLY A 82 -13.03 15.41 5.52
N ILE A 83 -14.26 15.09 5.07
CA ILE A 83 -15.16 16.12 4.54
C ILE A 83 -15.57 17.11 5.64
N LEU A 84 -15.90 16.62 6.83
CA LEU A 84 -16.24 17.51 7.97
C LEU A 84 -15.07 18.43 8.32
N ALA A 85 -13.88 17.88 8.47
CA ALA A 85 -12.66 18.62 8.82
C ALA A 85 -12.21 19.57 7.71
N GLY A 86 -12.34 19.18 6.44
CA GLY A 86 -12.02 20.03 5.29
C GLY A 86 -12.94 21.23 5.12
N ASN A 87 -14.18 21.15 5.65
CA ASN A 87 -15.14 22.26 5.65
C ASN A 87 -15.06 23.12 6.92
N HIS A 88 -14.59 22.57 8.03
CA HIS A 88 -14.57 23.23 9.35
C HIS A 88 -13.16 23.18 9.96
N PRO A 89 -12.38 24.27 9.93
CA PRO A 89 -11.03 24.31 10.52
C PRO A 89 -11.00 23.87 12.00
N SER A 90 -12.03 24.20 12.77
CA SER A 90 -12.14 23.77 14.17
C SER A 90 -12.17 22.25 14.32
N MET A 91 -12.89 21.56 13.42
CA MET A 91 -12.95 20.09 13.39
C MET A 91 -11.60 19.49 13.01
N TYR A 92 -10.90 20.09 12.05
CA TYR A 92 -9.55 19.68 11.69
C TYR A 92 -8.59 19.80 12.88
N HIS A 93 -8.58 20.95 13.55
CA HIS A 93 -7.72 21.15 14.73
C HIS A 93 -8.05 20.20 15.88
N PHE A 94 -9.33 19.85 16.05
CA PHE A 94 -9.77 18.87 17.04
C PHE A 94 -9.27 17.46 16.72
N LEU A 95 -9.33 17.03 15.46
CA LEU A 95 -8.89 15.69 15.03
C LEU A 95 -7.38 15.58 14.82
N LYS A 96 -6.67 16.69 14.59
CA LYS A 96 -5.25 16.72 14.30
C LYS A 96 -4.38 15.96 15.31
N PRO A 97 -4.55 16.08 16.64
CA PRO A 97 -3.77 15.30 17.60
C PRO A 97 -3.93 13.79 17.41
N LEU A 98 -5.16 13.32 17.15
CA LEU A 98 -5.43 11.91 16.87
C LEU A 98 -4.66 11.44 15.60
N ILE A 99 -4.74 12.20 14.53
CA ILE A 99 -4.04 11.88 13.27
C ILE A 99 -2.53 11.80 13.49
N VAL A 100 -1.94 12.74 14.24
CA VAL A 100 -0.52 12.75 14.57
C VAL A 100 -0.14 11.51 15.37
N VAL A 101 -0.90 11.14 16.38
CA VAL A 101 -0.67 9.94 17.19
C VAL A 101 -0.72 8.69 16.31
N LEU A 102 -1.78 8.52 15.50
CA LEU A 102 -1.92 7.34 14.63
C LEU A 102 -0.77 7.19 13.64
N ARG A 103 -0.23 8.30 13.11
CA ARG A 103 0.92 8.30 12.21
C ARG A 103 2.25 8.01 12.90
N SER A 104 2.34 8.30 14.19
CA SER A 104 3.58 8.14 14.97
C SER A 104 3.76 6.73 15.51
N ILE A 105 2.71 5.91 15.55
CA ILE A 105 2.79 4.56 16.09
C ILE A 105 3.56 3.66 15.11
N PRO A 106 4.63 2.99 15.55
CA PRO A 106 5.33 2.01 14.72
C PRO A 106 4.39 0.87 14.33
N THR A 107 4.32 0.53 13.04
CA THR A 107 3.43 -0.52 12.53
C THR A 107 3.60 -1.85 13.25
N VAL A 108 4.85 -2.22 13.54
CA VAL A 108 5.19 -3.46 14.27
C VAL A 108 4.57 -3.47 15.68
N ALA A 109 4.59 -2.32 16.38
CA ALA A 109 3.97 -2.20 17.69
C ALA A 109 2.44 -2.38 17.63
N LEU A 110 1.79 -1.87 16.57
CA LEU A 110 0.36 -2.09 16.34
C LEU A 110 0.05 -3.57 16.11
N VAL A 111 0.88 -4.29 15.34
CA VAL A 111 0.69 -5.73 15.13
C VAL A 111 0.70 -6.49 16.45
N PHE A 112 1.73 -6.30 17.27
CA PHE A 112 1.82 -6.98 18.58
C PHE A 112 0.65 -6.60 19.50
N LEU A 113 0.27 -5.34 19.52
CA LEU A 113 -0.85 -4.88 20.34
C LEU A 113 -2.16 -5.58 19.94
N PHE A 114 -2.47 -5.61 18.64
CA PHE A 114 -3.73 -6.16 18.17
C PHE A 114 -3.79 -7.68 18.17
N VAL A 115 -2.66 -8.37 18.01
CA VAL A 115 -2.59 -9.84 18.21
C VAL A 115 -2.95 -10.24 19.64
N VAL A 116 -2.61 -9.39 20.63
CA VAL A 116 -2.93 -9.64 22.03
C VAL A 116 -4.37 -9.23 22.39
N LEU A 117 -4.83 -8.09 21.84
CA LEU A 117 -6.14 -7.53 22.20
C LEU A 117 -7.32 -8.15 21.45
N ILE A 118 -7.05 -8.68 20.26
CA ILE A 118 -8.10 -9.15 19.33
C ILE A 118 -7.67 -10.53 18.82
N THR A 119 -8.48 -11.13 17.97
CA THR A 119 -8.10 -12.38 17.34
C THR A 119 -6.99 -12.14 16.30
N PRO A 120 -5.98 -13.02 16.21
CA PRO A 120 -4.94 -12.93 15.18
C PRO A 120 -5.51 -12.93 13.75
N ARG A 121 -6.73 -13.44 13.56
CA ARG A 121 -7.45 -13.44 12.28
C ARG A 121 -7.85 -12.04 11.82
N ASP A 122 -8.32 -11.20 12.75
CA ASP A 122 -8.94 -9.91 12.45
C ASP A 122 -7.97 -8.73 12.67
N ALA A 123 -6.86 -8.99 13.37
CA ALA A 123 -5.81 -8.00 13.63
C ALA A 123 -5.28 -7.32 12.34
N PRO A 124 -4.97 -8.03 11.23
CA PRO A 124 -4.51 -7.40 9.99
C PRO A 124 -5.50 -6.36 9.44
N ILE A 125 -6.81 -6.66 9.45
CA ILE A 125 -7.86 -5.75 8.99
C ILE A 125 -7.82 -4.41 9.76
N LEU A 126 -7.68 -4.47 11.09
CA LEU A 126 -7.65 -3.27 11.92
C LEU A 126 -6.35 -2.49 11.76
N ILE A 127 -5.23 -3.18 11.57
CA ILE A 127 -3.94 -2.54 11.33
C ILE A 127 -3.98 -1.75 10.03
N VAL A 128 -4.50 -2.34 8.95
CA VAL A 128 -4.72 -1.64 7.68
C VAL A 128 -5.65 -0.45 7.88
N THR A 129 -6.75 -0.63 8.60
CA THR A 129 -7.70 0.46 8.89
C THR A 129 -7.02 1.65 9.56
N ILE A 130 -6.27 1.41 10.61
CA ILE A 130 -5.62 2.45 11.41
C ILE A 130 -4.54 3.19 10.64
N ILE A 131 -3.75 2.47 9.83
CA ILE A 131 -2.62 3.07 9.11
C ILE A 131 -3.08 3.82 7.86
N CYS A 132 -4.10 3.33 7.15
CA CYS A 132 -4.62 3.98 5.95
C CYS A 132 -5.48 5.20 6.27
N PHE A 133 -6.17 5.19 7.42
CA PHE A 133 -7.09 6.27 7.82
C PHE A 133 -6.45 7.67 7.80
N PRO A 134 -5.29 7.92 8.43
CA PRO A 134 -4.67 9.25 8.41
C PRO A 134 -4.32 9.75 7.00
N ILE A 135 -3.90 8.84 6.11
CA ILE A 135 -3.50 9.20 4.75
C ILE A 135 -4.73 9.61 3.93
N LEU A 136 -5.79 8.81 4.01
CA LEU A 136 -7.07 9.11 3.36
C LEU A 136 -7.70 10.37 3.93
N PHE A 137 -7.71 10.53 5.27
CA PHE A 137 -8.23 11.70 5.95
C PHE A 137 -7.56 12.99 5.46
N GLU A 138 -6.23 13.04 5.42
CA GLU A 138 -5.47 14.19 4.92
C GLU A 138 -5.72 14.44 3.42
N GLY A 139 -5.94 13.39 2.63
CA GLY A 139 -6.33 13.51 1.24
C GLY A 139 -7.69 14.19 1.05
N PHE A 140 -8.69 13.83 1.87
CA PHE A 140 -10.01 14.48 1.88
C PHE A 140 -9.92 15.92 2.39
N VAL A 141 -9.23 16.15 3.51
CA VAL A 141 -9.07 17.48 4.08
C VAL A 141 -8.35 18.39 3.08
N GLY A 142 -7.20 17.95 2.55
CA GLY A 142 -6.42 18.72 1.58
C GLY A 142 -7.21 18.99 0.30
N GLY A 143 -7.95 18.02 -0.20
CA GLY A 143 -8.81 18.20 -1.36
C GLY A 143 -9.90 19.25 -1.15
N ILE A 144 -10.64 19.13 -0.05
CA ILE A 144 -11.79 20.01 0.25
C ILE A 144 -11.35 21.44 0.61
N SER A 145 -10.28 21.58 1.41
CA SER A 145 -9.82 22.91 1.86
C SER A 145 -9.09 23.70 0.79
N ASN A 146 -8.53 23.04 -0.24
CA ASN A 146 -7.84 23.69 -1.35
C ASN A 146 -8.77 24.10 -2.50
N VAL A 147 -10.07 23.87 -2.41
CA VAL A 147 -11.03 24.37 -3.42
C VAL A 147 -11.09 25.89 -3.37
N ASP A 148 -10.89 26.52 -4.53
CA ASP A 148 -10.91 27.98 -4.65
C ASP A 148 -12.27 28.55 -4.22
N LYS A 149 -12.21 29.59 -3.40
CA LYS A 149 -13.41 30.27 -2.84
C LYS A 149 -14.34 30.80 -3.89
N GLN A 150 -13.81 31.27 -5.05
CA GLN A 150 -14.63 31.82 -6.13
C GLN A 150 -15.67 30.82 -6.65
N TYR A 151 -15.36 29.53 -6.73
CA TYR A 151 -16.34 28.51 -7.12
C TYR A 151 -17.44 28.32 -6.08
N ILE A 152 -17.09 28.47 -4.80
CA ILE A 152 -18.02 28.34 -3.68
C ILE A 152 -18.94 29.55 -3.62
N GLU A 153 -18.38 30.75 -3.81
CA GLU A 153 -19.11 32.03 -3.83
C GLU A 153 -20.07 32.09 -5.03
N ALA A 154 -19.60 31.69 -6.23
CA ALA A 154 -20.46 31.61 -7.41
C ALA A 154 -21.67 30.70 -7.17
N ALA A 155 -21.45 29.48 -6.68
CA ALA A 155 -22.53 28.57 -6.36
C ALA A 155 -23.47 29.11 -5.24
N GLN A 156 -22.96 29.95 -4.35
CA GLN A 156 -23.77 30.59 -3.31
C GLN A 156 -24.66 31.69 -3.90
N ILE A 157 -24.14 32.47 -4.84
CA ILE A 157 -24.91 33.49 -5.57
C ILE A 157 -26.05 32.83 -6.36
N ASP A 158 -25.80 31.65 -6.96
CA ASP A 158 -26.80 30.83 -7.65
C ASP A 158 -27.82 30.16 -6.71
N GLY A 159 -27.74 30.43 -5.40
CA GLY A 159 -28.70 29.91 -4.40
C GLY A 159 -28.46 28.46 -3.96
N ALA A 160 -27.29 27.88 -4.25
CA ALA A 160 -26.98 26.51 -3.83
C ALA A 160 -26.89 26.37 -2.31
N SER A 161 -27.58 25.36 -1.75
CA SER A 161 -27.55 25.05 -0.33
C SER A 161 -26.15 24.61 0.11
N TYR A 162 -25.88 24.64 1.42
CA TYR A 162 -24.60 24.21 1.98
C TYR A 162 -24.19 22.79 1.56
N PHE A 163 -25.11 21.83 1.64
CA PHE A 163 -24.84 20.43 1.24
C PHE A 163 -24.65 20.32 -0.28
N SER A 164 -25.42 21.07 -1.07
CA SER A 164 -25.28 21.12 -2.53
C SER A 164 -23.89 21.62 -2.95
N ARG A 165 -23.37 22.65 -2.29
CA ARG A 165 -22.02 23.18 -2.53
C ARG A 165 -20.92 22.16 -2.19
N ILE A 166 -21.10 21.36 -1.11
CA ILE A 166 -20.14 20.30 -0.78
C ILE A 166 -20.20 19.20 -1.84
N ALA A 167 -21.39 18.69 -2.14
CA ALA A 167 -21.55 17.51 -2.99
C ALA A 167 -21.24 17.78 -4.47
N PHE A 168 -21.65 18.95 -5.01
CA PHE A 168 -21.59 19.24 -6.44
C PHE A 168 -20.46 20.22 -6.83
N VAL A 169 -19.84 20.91 -5.87
CA VAL A 169 -18.73 21.82 -6.16
C VAL A 169 -17.44 21.33 -5.49
N LYS A 170 -17.43 21.29 -4.16
CA LYS A 170 -16.17 20.97 -3.45
C LYS A 170 -15.70 19.56 -3.71
N LEU A 171 -16.56 18.56 -3.59
CA LEU A 171 -16.17 17.16 -3.72
C LEU A 171 -15.67 16.82 -5.15
N PRO A 172 -16.32 17.24 -6.26
CA PRO A 172 -15.78 17.02 -7.58
C PRO A 172 -14.45 17.73 -7.83
N LEU A 173 -14.27 18.96 -7.34
CA LEU A 173 -13.01 19.70 -7.47
C LEU A 173 -11.89 19.12 -6.58
N ALA A 174 -12.24 18.47 -5.46
CA ALA A 174 -11.32 17.79 -4.59
C ALA A 174 -10.89 16.40 -5.10
N MET A 175 -11.61 15.82 -6.08
CA MET A 175 -11.37 14.45 -6.54
C MET A 175 -9.92 14.14 -6.93
N PRO A 176 -9.13 15.03 -7.57
CA PRO A 176 -7.74 14.74 -7.86
C PRO A 176 -6.89 14.44 -6.62
N TYR A 177 -7.08 15.19 -5.54
CA TYR A 177 -6.42 14.99 -4.26
C TYR A 177 -6.84 13.66 -3.61
N ILE A 178 -8.15 13.42 -3.61
CA ILE A 178 -8.75 12.22 -3.03
C ILE A 178 -8.25 10.97 -3.76
N VAL A 179 -8.26 10.97 -5.09
CA VAL A 179 -7.79 9.81 -5.88
C VAL A 179 -6.31 9.53 -5.65
N VAL A 180 -5.46 10.54 -5.58
CA VAL A 180 -4.03 10.35 -5.27
C VAL A 180 -3.86 9.73 -3.88
N ALA A 181 -4.59 10.21 -2.87
CA ALA A 181 -4.55 9.65 -1.53
C ALA A 181 -5.08 8.20 -1.50
N MET A 182 -6.17 7.92 -2.22
CA MET A 182 -6.74 6.57 -2.33
C MET A 182 -5.73 5.59 -2.94
N VAL A 183 -5.15 5.92 -4.09
CA VAL A 183 -4.22 5.03 -4.79
C VAL A 183 -2.95 4.79 -3.96
N SER A 184 -2.44 5.85 -3.31
CA SER A 184 -1.28 5.74 -2.43
C SER A 184 -1.56 4.89 -1.19
N SER A 185 -2.72 5.09 -0.56
CA SER A 185 -3.14 4.28 0.61
C SER A 185 -3.41 2.84 0.23
N PHE A 186 -3.99 2.58 -0.96
CA PHE A 186 -4.25 1.23 -1.45
C PHE A 186 -2.95 0.45 -1.66
N ALA A 187 -1.95 1.07 -2.29
CA ALA A 187 -0.64 0.45 -2.47
C ALA A 187 0.05 0.14 -1.12
N LEU A 188 -0.07 1.06 -0.17
CA LEU A 188 0.47 0.88 1.18
C LEU A 188 -0.28 -0.22 1.95
N SER A 189 -1.61 -0.30 1.82
CA SER A 189 -2.45 -1.29 2.52
C SER A 189 -2.06 -2.72 2.18
N PHE A 190 -1.70 -3.00 0.93
CA PHE A 190 -1.24 -4.32 0.50
C PHE A 190 0.05 -4.75 1.21
N LYS A 191 1.02 -3.83 1.31
CA LYS A 191 2.28 -4.08 2.03
C LYS A 191 2.04 -4.34 3.52
N ILE A 192 1.16 -3.54 4.14
CA ILE A 192 0.84 -3.66 5.56
C ILE A 192 0.10 -4.96 5.85
N GLU A 193 -0.85 -5.35 4.99
CA GLU A 193 -1.61 -6.59 5.15
C GLU A 193 -0.68 -7.80 5.13
N ILE A 194 0.21 -7.93 4.13
CA ILE A 194 1.17 -9.04 4.05
C ILE A 194 2.06 -9.08 5.30
N MET A 195 2.55 -7.92 5.74
CA MET A 195 3.40 -7.85 6.94
C MET A 195 2.62 -8.25 8.20
N ALA A 196 1.39 -7.77 8.35
CA ALA A 196 0.54 -8.10 9.50
C ALA A 196 0.18 -9.59 9.51
N GLU A 197 -0.20 -10.17 8.36
CA GLU A 197 -0.43 -11.61 8.22
C GLU A 197 0.81 -12.43 8.60
N ALA A 198 2.00 -12.05 8.11
CA ALA A 198 3.24 -12.75 8.39
C ALA A 198 3.61 -12.73 9.87
N MET A 199 3.25 -11.67 10.58
CA MET A 199 3.53 -11.53 12.01
C MET A 199 2.47 -12.20 12.90
N THR A 200 1.22 -12.28 12.42
CA THR A 200 0.14 -12.95 13.17
C THR A 200 0.22 -14.48 13.09
N GLY A 201 0.63 -15.02 11.93
CA GLY A 201 0.89 -16.44 11.72
C GLY A 201 -0.27 -17.38 12.06
N TYR A 202 -1.52 -16.91 11.99
CA TYR A 202 -2.68 -17.61 12.55
C TYR A 202 -3.27 -18.68 11.61
N THR A 203 -3.26 -18.44 10.32
CA THR A 203 -3.88 -19.32 9.32
C THR A 203 -2.97 -19.48 8.11
N ARG A 204 -3.01 -20.67 7.49
CA ARG A 204 -2.32 -20.88 6.20
C ARG A 204 -2.94 -20.07 5.05
N ASN A 205 -4.06 -19.37 5.27
CA ASN A 205 -4.80 -18.62 4.27
C ASN A 205 -4.36 -17.15 4.25
N GLY A 206 -3.47 -16.80 3.35
CA GLY A 206 -2.96 -15.45 3.14
C GLY A 206 -1.48 -15.48 2.76
N LEU A 207 -1.04 -14.55 1.90
CA LEU A 207 0.34 -14.51 1.40
C LEU A 207 1.37 -14.32 2.53
N GLY A 208 1.08 -13.43 3.47
CA GLY A 208 1.96 -13.21 4.62
C GLY A 208 2.03 -14.42 5.55
N ASN A 209 0.90 -15.08 5.77
CA ASN A 209 0.85 -16.30 6.58
C ASN A 209 1.65 -17.44 5.96
N VAL A 210 1.54 -17.65 4.64
CA VAL A 210 2.32 -18.68 3.95
C VAL A 210 3.82 -18.41 4.07
N ILE A 211 4.25 -17.16 3.96
CA ILE A 211 5.65 -16.77 4.18
C ILE A 211 6.10 -17.15 5.62
N ALA A 212 5.27 -16.87 6.62
CA ALA A 212 5.59 -17.19 8.01
C ALA A 212 5.65 -18.71 8.26
N PHE A 213 4.70 -19.46 7.70
CA PHE A 213 4.66 -20.92 7.84
C PHE A 213 5.78 -21.61 7.07
N ALA A 214 6.09 -21.16 5.85
CA ALA A 214 7.18 -21.74 5.06
C ALA A 214 8.52 -21.66 5.80
N LYS A 215 8.76 -20.62 6.58
CA LYS A 215 9.96 -20.48 7.40
C LYS A 215 10.08 -21.58 8.49
N GLY A 216 8.95 -22.04 9.01
CA GLY A 216 8.89 -23.03 10.10
C GLY A 216 8.55 -24.45 9.61
N ASP A 217 8.39 -24.68 8.32
CA ASP A 217 8.01 -25.98 7.77
C ASP A 217 9.22 -26.94 7.83
N ALA A 218 9.14 -27.92 8.72
CA ALA A 218 10.18 -28.92 8.91
C ALA A 218 10.17 -30.00 7.79
N GLU A 219 9.10 -30.07 7.00
CA GLU A 219 8.98 -31.02 5.87
C GLU A 219 9.59 -30.43 4.58
N ASP A 220 9.72 -29.10 4.49
CA ASP A 220 10.38 -28.46 3.35
C ASP A 220 11.91 -28.54 3.52
N ALA A 221 12.57 -29.24 2.59
CA ALA A 221 14.03 -29.32 2.56
C ALA A 221 14.72 -27.96 2.32
N THR A 222 13.98 -26.99 1.76
CA THR A 222 14.49 -25.66 1.41
C THR A 222 13.50 -24.55 1.74
N PRO A 223 13.12 -24.37 3.03
CA PRO A 223 12.06 -23.44 3.42
C PRO A 223 12.34 -22.00 3.00
N MET A 224 13.60 -21.58 2.96
CA MET A 224 13.99 -20.25 2.53
C MET A 224 13.77 -20.01 1.03
N VAL A 225 13.86 -21.05 0.19
CA VAL A 225 13.52 -20.94 -1.25
C VAL A 225 12.04 -20.57 -1.38
N THR A 226 11.16 -21.23 -0.64
CA THR A 226 9.73 -20.96 -0.62
C THR A 226 9.43 -19.56 -0.08
N VAL A 227 10.06 -19.14 1.02
CA VAL A 227 9.94 -17.76 1.56
C VAL A 227 10.33 -16.72 0.53
N PHE A 228 11.48 -16.88 -0.14
CA PHE A 228 11.97 -15.95 -1.15
C PHE A 228 11.09 -15.94 -2.40
N ALA A 229 10.55 -17.08 -2.82
CA ALA A 229 9.64 -17.17 -3.95
C ALA A 229 8.31 -16.43 -3.69
N TYR A 230 7.70 -16.61 -2.51
CA TYR A 230 6.52 -15.85 -2.11
C TYR A 230 6.82 -14.35 -1.92
N ALA A 231 7.98 -14.01 -1.38
CA ALA A 231 8.42 -12.61 -1.29
C ALA A 231 8.57 -11.98 -2.68
N LEU A 232 9.16 -12.70 -3.63
CA LEU A 232 9.26 -12.26 -5.03
C LEU A 232 7.87 -12.07 -5.67
N PHE A 233 6.94 -13.00 -5.41
CA PHE A 233 5.55 -12.89 -5.86
C PHE A 233 4.88 -11.64 -5.29
N ALA A 234 5.02 -11.38 -4.00
CA ALA A 234 4.51 -10.18 -3.35
C ALA A 234 5.13 -8.89 -3.91
N VAL A 235 6.45 -8.89 -4.15
CA VAL A 235 7.14 -7.74 -4.78
C VAL A 235 6.62 -7.47 -6.18
N LEU A 236 6.41 -8.50 -7.00
CA LEU A 236 5.83 -8.35 -8.34
C LEU A 236 4.42 -7.74 -8.30
N LEU A 237 3.57 -8.22 -7.39
CA LEU A 237 2.23 -7.64 -7.20
C LEU A 237 2.32 -6.17 -6.78
N MET A 238 3.24 -5.83 -5.87
CA MET A 238 3.46 -4.44 -5.47
C MET A 238 3.97 -3.56 -6.62
N LEU A 239 4.84 -4.08 -7.49
CA LEU A 239 5.28 -3.34 -8.68
C LEU A 239 4.10 -3.08 -9.64
N ILE A 240 3.20 -4.05 -9.83
CA ILE A 240 1.99 -3.85 -10.63
C ILE A 240 1.11 -2.76 -10.03
N VAL A 241 0.85 -2.79 -8.72
CA VAL A 241 0.07 -1.75 -8.02
C VAL A 241 0.75 -0.39 -8.15
N SER A 242 2.08 -0.32 -8.01
CA SER A 242 2.87 0.91 -8.16
C SER A 242 2.79 1.48 -9.57
N LEU A 243 2.87 0.63 -10.60
CA LEU A 243 2.69 1.04 -12.00
C LEU A 243 1.28 1.58 -12.26
N ILE A 244 0.25 0.93 -11.72
CA ILE A 244 -1.13 1.43 -11.80
C ILE A 244 -1.23 2.81 -11.12
N GLN A 245 -0.60 2.99 -9.98
CA GLN A 245 -0.55 4.28 -9.28
C GLN A 245 0.10 5.36 -10.15
N GLU A 246 1.24 5.09 -10.76
CA GLU A 246 1.93 6.03 -11.66
C GLU A 246 1.07 6.39 -12.87
N LEU A 247 0.41 5.39 -13.49
CA LEU A 247 -0.47 5.61 -14.64
C LEU A 247 -1.67 6.47 -14.27
N VAL A 248 -2.32 6.21 -13.13
CA VAL A 248 -3.45 7.01 -12.65
C VAL A 248 -3.03 8.44 -12.36
N THR A 249 -1.91 8.64 -11.67
CA THR A 249 -1.39 9.99 -11.37
C THR A 249 -0.96 10.74 -12.63
N ALA A 250 -0.33 10.06 -13.59
CA ALA A 250 0.04 10.65 -14.88
C ALA A 250 -1.20 11.03 -15.72
N TRP A 251 -2.23 10.20 -15.70
CA TRP A 251 -3.50 10.48 -16.38
C TRP A 251 -4.22 11.69 -15.76
N LEU A 252 -4.26 11.80 -14.42
CA LEU A 252 -4.80 12.97 -13.72
C LEU A 252 -4.04 14.25 -14.10
N LYS A 253 -2.70 14.19 -14.13
CA LYS A 253 -1.86 15.30 -14.58
C LYS A 253 -2.19 15.73 -16.01
N LYS A 254 -2.35 14.78 -16.92
CA LYS A 254 -2.65 15.07 -18.34
C LYS A 254 -4.03 15.74 -18.52
N LYS A 255 -4.99 15.43 -17.65
CA LYS A 255 -6.32 16.08 -17.68
C LYS A 255 -6.38 17.43 -16.97
N GLY A 256 -5.26 17.98 -16.51
CA GLY A 256 -5.25 19.25 -15.76
C GLY A 256 -5.91 19.16 -14.38
N LEU A 257 -6.21 17.93 -13.93
CA LEU A 257 -6.84 17.64 -12.66
C LEU A 257 -5.80 17.38 -11.54
N ALA A 258 -4.51 17.48 -11.86
CA ALA A 258 -3.46 17.27 -10.87
C ALA A 258 -3.07 18.57 -10.20
N ILE A 259 -2.96 18.47 -8.92
CA ILE A 259 -2.27 19.41 -8.05
C ILE A 259 -0.89 19.66 -8.65
N VAL A 260 -0.67 20.87 -9.10
CA VAL A 260 0.66 21.34 -9.45
C VAL A 260 1.44 21.45 -8.15
N ASN A 261 2.24 20.44 -7.83
CA ASN A 261 3.36 20.63 -6.93
C ASN A 261 4.38 21.48 -7.69
N ASN A 262 4.16 22.80 -7.71
CA ASN A 262 5.22 23.76 -7.91
C ASN A 262 5.85 24.01 -6.53
N ASN A 263 6.87 23.23 -6.22
CA ASN A 263 7.98 23.61 -5.36
C ASN A 263 9.23 22.96 -5.91
#